data_79d804d6a86994462c88150571cde7a7
#
_entry.id   79d804d6a86994462c88150571cde7a7
#
_cell.length_a   1.000
_cell.length_b   1.000
_cell.length_c   1.000
_cell.angle_alpha   90.00
_cell.angle_beta   90.00
_cell.angle_gamma   90.00
#
_symmetry.space_group_name_H-M   'P 1'
#
loop_
_entity.id
_entity.type
_entity.pdbx_description
1 polymer ?
#
loop_
_entity_poly.entity_id
_entity_poly.type
_entity_poly.pdbx_seq_one_letter_code
_entity_poly.pdbx_strand_id
1 'polypeptide(L)'
;MSTAPTPIALPVTAVTCLEDRAHVERTAVLDLRAGVQRLRLGPVSALAVDRTLHAELEAGHAATVLDVRLVRTWTPGGPLPSPDDSALRRRVHELEGERHSVEQRRERLHARLGVLGRLAADLLRDIGEGAGCGEGDAPRWARELDRVDGEREEFGRQLCSAEARLVALDTELAEVRRAMARSETPPAELLGHVELTVDAAAAGPARLRLTHLTPCALWRPAYRAVLDGDSLTLETDAMVWQRTGEDWSGVRLTLSTARSALATDPPRLGEDRLTLADRTAAERRTVEVELREEAIGDIGPAPVLGLPGVDDGGEARVLGAPAPVSVPGDGRAHRVPLSAFTAPARSEYACSPELSPLVTRVVRFGNGSGHALLAGPVDLVRTGGFGGRGTLEFTAPGAPVVLAFGSCDDHSVVREAEESRTTAGITQRTVVTRTVRVHLSRFSAPAEEGERVVVVRERIPVPEVSAVEVRLLKEACSPGPDAVDADGIARWEVGLPPGGRRTLTLVYELSASAKVAGI
;
A
#
# COMPACT_ATOMS: atom_id res chain seq x y z
N MET A 1 26.92 46.35 10.03
CA MET A 1 26.25 45.05 9.88
C MET A 1 26.27 44.39 11.24
N SER A 2 25.14 44.38 11.95
CA SER A 2 25.03 43.72 13.25
C SER A 2 25.02 42.21 13.01
N THR A 3 26.07 41.52 13.42
CA THR A 3 26.13 40.07 13.41
C THR A 3 25.03 39.54 14.33
N ALA A 4 24.00 38.92 13.75
CA ALA A 4 22.96 38.27 14.54
C ALA A 4 23.65 37.24 15.48
N PRO A 5 23.26 37.17 16.75
CA PRO A 5 23.89 36.23 17.69
C PRO A 5 23.69 34.80 17.21
N THR A 6 24.72 33.98 17.33
CA THR A 6 24.70 32.58 17.00
C THR A 6 23.56 31.91 17.79
N PRO A 7 22.66 31.15 17.14
CA PRO A 7 21.55 30.49 17.83
C PRO A 7 22.08 29.43 18.82
N ILE A 8 21.45 29.36 20.00
CA ILE A 8 21.73 28.32 20.98
C ILE A 8 21.24 26.98 20.45
N ALA A 9 22.09 25.97 20.52
CA ALA A 9 21.72 24.62 20.04
C ALA A 9 20.51 24.06 20.81
N LEU A 10 19.55 23.50 20.05
CA LEU A 10 18.31 22.92 20.58
C LEU A 10 18.08 21.53 19.97
N PRO A 11 18.84 20.51 20.43
CA PRO A 11 18.75 19.16 19.86
C PRO A 11 17.40 18.52 20.12
N VAL A 12 16.99 17.63 19.21
CA VAL A 12 15.85 16.74 19.40
C VAL A 12 16.24 15.69 20.44
N THR A 13 15.46 15.52 21.50
CA THR A 13 15.72 14.56 22.58
C THR A 13 14.72 13.42 22.60
N ALA A 14 13.47 13.68 22.21
CA ALA A 14 12.45 12.66 22.08
C ALA A 14 11.52 12.99 20.92
N VAL A 15 10.97 11.93 20.31
CA VAL A 15 9.99 12.03 19.22
C VAL A 15 8.88 11.04 19.49
N THR A 16 7.63 11.49 19.42
CA THR A 16 6.46 10.63 19.30
C THR A 16 5.99 10.67 17.85
N CYS A 17 6.26 9.59 17.10
CA CYS A 17 5.82 9.48 15.73
C CYS A 17 4.35 9.01 15.71
N LEU A 18 3.47 9.82 15.16
CA LEU A 18 2.06 9.54 14.95
C LEU A 18 1.86 8.90 13.55
N GLU A 19 0.63 8.64 13.16
CA GLU A 19 0.36 8.07 11.84
C GLU A 19 0.60 9.03 10.67
N ASP A 20 0.57 10.35 10.92
CA ASP A 20 0.64 11.39 9.88
C ASP A 20 1.64 12.51 10.17
N ARG A 21 2.23 12.53 11.37
CA ARG A 21 3.15 13.57 11.83
C ARG A 21 3.99 13.11 13.01
N ALA A 22 4.92 13.96 13.46
CA ALA A 22 5.69 13.75 14.67
C ALA A 22 5.43 14.84 15.70
N HIS A 23 5.32 14.47 16.96
CA HIS A 23 5.46 15.36 18.11
C HIS A 23 6.91 15.31 18.56
N VAL A 24 7.61 16.41 18.38
CA VAL A 24 9.04 16.54 18.63
C VAL A 24 9.27 17.26 19.97
N GLU A 25 10.10 16.68 20.81
CA GLU A 25 10.55 17.27 22.08
C GLU A 25 12.04 17.58 22.00
N ARG A 26 12.40 18.76 22.46
CA ARG A 26 13.76 19.30 22.52
C ARG A 26 14.07 19.80 23.89
N THR A 27 15.30 19.62 24.34
CA THR A 27 15.74 20.14 25.62
C THR A 27 17.08 20.84 25.47
N ALA A 28 17.24 21.98 26.17
CA ALA A 28 18.50 22.69 26.26
C ALA A 28 18.67 23.33 27.65
N VAL A 29 19.90 23.55 28.06
CA VAL A 29 20.21 24.36 29.23
C VAL A 29 20.51 25.76 28.75
N LEU A 30 19.79 26.75 29.28
CA LEU A 30 19.93 28.17 28.97
C LEU A 30 20.56 28.89 30.14
N ASP A 31 21.59 29.68 29.87
CA ASP A 31 22.16 30.59 30.87
C ASP A 31 21.41 31.92 30.83
N LEU A 32 20.43 32.06 31.74
CA LEU A 32 19.58 33.23 31.81
C LEU A 32 20.25 34.36 32.63
N ARG A 33 20.00 35.61 32.20
CA ARG A 33 20.30 36.82 32.97
C ARG A 33 19.02 37.27 33.67
N ALA A 34 19.15 38.03 34.75
CA ALA A 34 18.01 38.65 35.41
C ALA A 34 17.31 39.65 34.48
N GLY A 35 15.96 39.65 34.49
CA GLY A 35 15.09 40.49 33.67
C GLY A 35 14.65 39.83 32.36
N VAL A 36 13.95 40.63 31.54
CA VAL A 36 13.42 40.18 30.26
C VAL A 36 14.52 40.11 29.22
N GLN A 37 14.60 38.94 28.54
CA GLN A 37 15.56 38.70 27.47
C GLN A 37 14.96 37.89 26.33
N ARG A 38 15.46 38.15 25.13
CA ARG A 38 15.09 37.39 23.93
C ARG A 38 16.25 36.51 23.50
N LEU A 39 15.96 35.22 23.33
CA LEU A 39 16.92 34.18 22.94
C LEU A 39 16.55 33.62 21.58
N ARG A 40 17.56 33.32 20.77
CA ARG A 40 17.39 32.62 19.49
C ARG A 40 17.94 31.21 19.64
N LEU A 41 17.07 30.22 19.35
CA LEU A 41 17.34 28.80 19.55
C LEU A 41 17.20 28.05 18.21
N GLY A 42 17.98 27.01 18.00
CA GLY A 42 17.86 26.20 16.81
C GLY A 42 19.18 25.76 16.21
N PRO A 43 19.18 25.22 14.99
CA PRO A 43 18.05 25.17 14.04
C PRO A 43 16.91 24.24 14.47
N VAL A 44 15.73 24.49 13.94
CA VAL A 44 14.53 23.66 14.07
C VAL A 44 13.92 23.44 12.69
N SER A 45 13.15 22.36 12.53
CA SER A 45 12.43 22.12 11.27
C SER A 45 11.60 23.33 10.85
N ALA A 46 11.79 23.80 9.64
CA ALA A 46 10.96 24.86 9.06
C ALA A 46 9.49 24.41 8.85
N LEU A 47 9.23 23.09 8.90
CA LEU A 47 7.90 22.50 8.79
C LEU A 47 7.16 22.44 10.13
N ALA A 48 7.79 22.80 11.25
CA ALA A 48 7.14 22.83 12.56
C ALA A 48 5.87 23.71 12.53
N VAL A 49 4.82 23.23 13.18
CA VAL A 49 3.51 23.88 13.17
C VAL A 49 3.44 24.92 14.28
N ASP A 50 3.45 26.20 13.94
CA ASP A 50 3.57 27.35 14.86
C ASP A 50 2.60 27.29 16.06
N ARG A 51 1.33 27.01 15.81
CA ARG A 51 0.28 26.95 16.84
C ARG A 51 0.46 25.81 17.85
N THR A 52 1.35 24.87 17.59
CA THR A 52 1.64 23.71 18.47
C THR A 52 2.94 23.89 19.24
N LEU A 53 3.64 25.01 19.01
CA LEU A 53 4.88 25.31 19.68
C LEU A 53 4.59 25.66 21.15
N HIS A 54 5.19 24.89 22.05
CA HIS A 54 5.05 25.07 23.48
C HIS A 54 6.42 25.02 24.14
N ALA A 55 6.70 25.96 25.03
CA ALA A 55 7.98 26.09 25.74
C ALA A 55 7.74 26.16 27.23
N GLU A 56 8.45 25.35 27.99
CA GLU A 56 8.41 25.27 29.44
C GLU A 56 9.83 25.34 30.01
N LEU A 57 9.99 26.04 31.13
CA LEU A 57 11.18 25.96 31.94
C LEU A 57 10.93 24.98 33.10
N GLU A 58 11.86 24.06 33.33
CA GLU A 58 11.73 23.10 34.44
C GLU A 58 11.67 23.82 35.78
N ALA A 59 10.90 23.25 36.72
CA ALA A 59 10.74 23.78 38.05
C ALA A 59 12.10 23.87 38.79
N GLY A 60 12.38 25.02 39.42
CA GLY A 60 13.62 25.24 40.16
C GLY A 60 14.31 26.58 39.84
N HIS A 61 13.93 27.25 38.77
CA HIS A 61 14.40 28.59 38.44
C HIS A 61 13.20 29.57 38.39
N ALA A 62 13.32 30.72 39.04
CA ALA A 62 12.27 31.74 39.04
C ALA A 62 12.29 32.51 37.70
N ALA A 63 11.88 31.83 36.63
CA ALA A 63 11.80 32.39 35.28
C ALA A 63 10.49 31.94 34.60
N THR A 64 9.92 32.83 33.79
CA THR A 64 8.68 32.63 33.10
C THR A 64 8.87 32.83 31.59
N VAL A 65 8.34 31.93 30.78
CA VAL A 65 8.27 32.11 29.33
C VAL A 65 7.14 33.10 29.02
N LEU A 66 7.49 34.23 28.42
CA LEU A 66 6.54 35.26 28.01
C LEU A 66 6.00 35.06 26.60
N ASP A 67 6.87 34.63 25.69
CA ASP A 67 6.52 34.41 24.29
C ASP A 67 7.45 33.38 23.64
N VAL A 68 6.89 32.59 22.72
CA VAL A 68 7.62 31.62 21.89
C VAL A 68 7.08 31.66 20.48
N ARG A 69 7.94 31.85 19.50
CA ARG A 69 7.55 31.87 18.08
C ARG A 69 8.57 31.22 17.19
N LEU A 70 8.12 30.63 16.09
CA LEU A 70 8.97 30.08 15.05
C LEU A 70 9.21 31.17 13.98
N VAL A 71 10.48 31.44 13.71
CA VAL A 71 10.91 32.37 12.67
C VAL A 71 11.57 31.55 11.54
N ARG A 72 11.11 31.74 10.34
CA ARG A 72 11.63 31.10 9.14
C ARG A 72 12.40 32.09 8.31
N THR A 73 13.63 31.74 7.94
CA THR A 73 14.50 32.55 7.11
C THR A 73 14.97 31.78 5.90
N TRP A 74 14.89 32.40 4.72
CA TRP A 74 15.51 31.88 3.54
C TRP A 74 17.01 32.20 3.58
N THR A 75 17.82 31.17 3.56
CA THR A 75 19.26 31.28 3.36
C THR A 75 19.61 30.78 1.96
N PRO A 76 20.47 31.50 1.20
CA PRO A 76 20.99 30.93 -0.02
C PRO A 76 21.66 29.61 0.34
N GLY A 77 21.27 28.53 -0.32
CA GLY A 77 21.95 27.25 -0.19
C GLY A 77 23.41 27.43 -0.55
N GLY A 78 24.31 26.71 0.14
CA GLY A 78 25.71 26.65 -0.24
C GLY A 78 25.83 26.16 -1.70
N PRO A 79 26.92 26.50 -2.41
CA PRO A 79 27.11 26.01 -3.76
C PRO A 79 27.02 24.48 -3.72
N LEU A 80 26.01 23.94 -4.41
CA LEU A 80 25.99 22.52 -4.70
C LEU A 80 27.32 22.18 -5.36
N PRO A 81 27.99 21.06 -5.03
CA PRO A 81 29.09 20.57 -5.81
C PRO A 81 28.57 20.40 -7.24
N SER A 82 28.92 21.33 -8.13
CA SER A 82 28.48 21.32 -9.52
C SER A 82 28.83 19.97 -10.14
N PRO A 83 27.87 19.15 -10.57
CA PRO A 83 28.17 18.24 -11.64
C PRO A 83 28.66 19.13 -12.76
N ASP A 84 29.86 18.89 -13.23
CA ASP A 84 30.63 19.66 -14.20
C ASP A 84 29.72 20.46 -15.17
N ASP A 85 29.48 21.75 -14.93
CA ASP A 85 28.63 22.62 -15.74
C ASP A 85 29.06 22.58 -17.22
N SER A 86 30.34 22.32 -17.46
CA SER A 86 30.91 22.10 -18.77
C SER A 86 30.37 20.83 -19.44
N ALA A 87 30.08 19.79 -18.69
CA ALA A 87 29.51 18.53 -19.21
C ALA A 87 28.06 18.68 -19.59
N LEU A 88 27.25 19.35 -18.76
CA LEU A 88 25.83 19.62 -19.05
C LEU A 88 25.68 20.55 -20.27
N ARG A 89 26.47 21.61 -20.34
CA ARG A 89 26.48 22.52 -21.49
C ARG A 89 26.91 21.82 -22.78
N ARG A 90 27.94 20.98 -22.72
CA ARG A 90 28.34 20.15 -23.87
C ARG A 90 27.22 19.23 -24.31
N ARG A 91 26.55 18.57 -23.36
CA ARG A 91 25.43 17.67 -23.67
C ARG A 91 24.26 18.40 -24.32
N VAL A 92 23.91 19.60 -23.85
CA VAL A 92 22.88 20.44 -24.50
C VAL A 92 23.28 20.74 -25.94
N HIS A 93 24.52 21.16 -26.17
CA HIS A 93 25.00 21.49 -27.51
C HIS A 93 25.03 20.26 -28.46
N GLU A 94 25.43 19.11 -27.96
CA GLU A 94 25.37 17.84 -28.72
C GLU A 94 23.94 17.48 -29.13
N LEU A 95 22.99 17.55 -28.18
CA LEU A 95 21.58 17.24 -28.43
C LEU A 95 20.93 18.25 -29.39
N GLU A 96 21.27 19.54 -29.28
CA GLU A 96 20.82 20.57 -30.21
C GLU A 96 21.36 20.35 -31.63
N GLY A 97 22.63 19.95 -31.75
CA GLY A 97 23.24 19.59 -33.01
C GLY A 97 22.58 18.37 -33.66
N GLU A 98 22.34 17.32 -32.87
CA GLU A 98 21.62 16.13 -33.34
C GLU A 98 20.19 16.45 -33.77
N ARG A 99 19.47 17.21 -32.96
CA ARG A 99 18.11 17.68 -33.27
C ARG A 99 18.06 18.42 -34.60
N HIS A 100 18.97 19.37 -34.81
CA HIS A 100 19.07 20.13 -36.06
C HIS A 100 19.33 19.21 -37.26
N SER A 101 20.23 18.24 -37.13
CA SER A 101 20.51 17.26 -38.18
C SER A 101 19.29 16.42 -38.56
N VAL A 102 18.54 15.93 -37.55
CA VAL A 102 17.31 15.14 -37.76
C VAL A 102 16.20 16.02 -38.37
N GLU A 103 16.09 17.28 -37.97
CA GLU A 103 15.14 18.22 -38.51
C GLU A 103 15.39 18.51 -40.01
N GLN A 104 16.64 18.73 -40.39
CA GLN A 104 17.02 18.84 -41.80
C GLN A 104 16.73 17.57 -42.60
N ARG A 105 16.93 16.38 -41.96
CA ARG A 105 16.58 15.10 -42.60
C ARG A 105 15.07 15.01 -42.82
N ARG A 106 14.25 15.38 -41.84
CA ARG A 106 12.79 15.41 -41.91
C ARG A 106 12.33 16.31 -43.09
N GLU A 107 12.88 17.53 -43.20
CA GLU A 107 12.55 18.47 -44.29
C GLU A 107 12.88 17.89 -45.67
N ARG A 108 14.05 17.27 -45.82
CA ARG A 108 14.42 16.60 -47.08
C ARG A 108 13.47 15.46 -47.43
N LEU A 109 13.03 14.66 -46.44
CA LEU A 109 12.06 13.59 -46.66
C LEU A 109 10.69 14.13 -47.06
N HIS A 110 10.21 15.19 -46.44
CA HIS A 110 8.99 15.87 -46.83
C HIS A 110 9.05 16.39 -48.28
N ALA A 111 10.15 17.03 -48.64
CA ALA A 111 10.34 17.51 -50.00
C ALA A 111 10.32 16.37 -51.02
N ARG A 112 11.00 15.24 -50.73
CA ARG A 112 10.98 14.05 -51.58
C ARG A 112 9.59 13.43 -51.72
N LEU A 113 8.87 13.28 -50.63
CA LEU A 113 7.49 12.78 -50.64
C LEU A 113 6.57 13.70 -51.46
N GLY A 114 6.76 15.00 -51.38
CA GLY A 114 6.06 15.97 -52.21
C GLY A 114 6.35 15.82 -53.73
N VAL A 115 7.61 15.51 -54.09
CA VAL A 115 7.98 15.23 -55.50
C VAL A 115 7.36 13.92 -55.97
N LEU A 116 7.46 12.85 -55.17
CA LEU A 116 6.84 11.57 -55.52
C LEU A 116 5.30 11.64 -55.61
N GLY A 117 4.67 12.47 -54.76
CA GLY A 117 3.23 12.71 -54.84
C GLY A 117 2.80 13.37 -56.17
N ARG A 118 3.58 14.35 -56.64
CA ARG A 118 3.36 14.95 -57.96
C ARG A 118 3.61 13.97 -59.09
N LEU A 119 4.72 13.20 -59.00
CA LEU A 119 5.03 12.19 -60.00
C LEU A 119 3.92 11.12 -60.11
N ALA A 120 3.39 10.64 -58.99
CA ALA A 120 2.27 9.72 -58.97
C ALA A 120 1.00 10.32 -59.63
N ALA A 121 0.70 11.59 -59.37
CA ALA A 121 -0.44 12.26 -59.94
C ALA A 121 -0.29 12.45 -61.47
N ASP A 122 0.93 12.82 -61.93
CA ASP A 122 1.22 12.97 -63.35
C ASP A 122 1.14 11.61 -64.07
N LEU A 123 1.73 10.54 -63.49
CA LEU A 123 1.66 9.19 -64.02
C LEU A 123 0.22 8.67 -64.12
N LEU A 124 -0.62 8.92 -63.12
CA LEU A 124 -2.03 8.55 -63.17
C LEU A 124 -2.80 9.31 -64.26
N ARG A 125 -2.44 10.58 -64.51
CA ARG A 125 -3.01 11.37 -65.61
C ARG A 125 -2.62 10.81 -66.98
N ASP A 126 -1.31 10.53 -67.19
CA ASP A 126 -0.78 9.97 -68.43
C ASP A 126 -1.39 8.59 -68.73
N ILE A 127 -1.56 7.75 -67.69
CA ILE A 127 -2.28 6.47 -67.81
C ILE A 127 -3.72 6.69 -68.25
N GLY A 128 -4.43 7.64 -67.66
CA GLY A 128 -5.81 7.97 -68.01
C GLY A 128 -5.95 8.43 -69.46
N GLU A 129 -5.03 9.30 -69.93
CA GLU A 129 -5.00 9.80 -71.30
C GLU A 129 -4.64 8.71 -72.31
N GLY A 130 -3.59 7.88 -72.02
CA GLY A 130 -3.19 6.74 -72.84
C GLY A 130 -4.27 5.71 -72.99
N ALA A 131 -4.93 5.37 -71.89
CA ALA A 131 -6.07 4.42 -71.92
C ALA A 131 -7.24 4.96 -72.73
N GLY A 132 -7.52 6.26 -72.66
CA GLY A 132 -8.53 6.96 -73.46
C GLY A 132 -8.22 6.96 -74.95
N CYS A 133 -6.95 6.93 -75.35
CA CYS A 133 -6.48 6.87 -76.73
C CYS A 133 -6.32 5.44 -77.28
N GLY A 134 -6.62 4.43 -76.46
CA GLY A 134 -6.51 3.02 -76.88
C GLY A 134 -5.14 2.39 -76.72
N GLU A 135 -4.22 3.09 -76.02
CA GLU A 135 -2.91 2.51 -75.64
C GLU A 135 -3.12 1.60 -74.42
N GLY A 136 -2.72 0.34 -74.53
CA GLY A 136 -2.99 -0.70 -73.55
C GLY A 136 -1.73 -1.36 -72.97
N ASP A 137 -0.84 -0.59 -72.29
CA ASP A 137 0.36 -1.19 -71.60
C ASP A 137 0.17 -1.22 -70.08
N ALA A 138 -0.93 -1.91 -69.64
CA ALA A 138 -1.25 -2.04 -68.23
C ALA A 138 -0.12 -2.67 -67.40
N PRO A 139 0.67 -3.67 -67.85
CA PRO A 139 1.79 -4.21 -67.05
C PRO A 139 2.92 -3.23 -66.84
N ARG A 140 3.19 -2.31 -67.74
CA ARG A 140 4.18 -1.25 -67.60
C ARG A 140 3.72 -0.23 -66.58
N TRP A 141 2.47 0.24 -66.71
CA TRP A 141 1.89 1.21 -65.81
C TRP A 141 1.83 0.70 -64.34
N ALA A 142 1.44 -0.58 -64.14
CA ALA A 142 1.48 -1.20 -62.82
C ALA A 142 2.85 -1.16 -62.21
N ARG A 143 3.92 -1.57 -62.95
CA ARG A 143 5.29 -1.54 -62.45
C ARG A 143 5.77 -0.14 -62.06
N GLU A 144 5.40 0.88 -62.87
CA GLU A 144 5.81 2.25 -62.58
C GLU A 144 5.07 2.83 -61.36
N LEU A 145 3.79 2.51 -61.15
CA LEU A 145 3.04 2.88 -59.95
C LEU A 145 3.59 2.16 -58.73
N ASP A 146 3.79 0.83 -58.79
CA ASP A 146 4.35 0.04 -57.71
C ASP A 146 5.73 0.58 -57.27
N ARG A 147 6.57 1.00 -58.20
CA ARG A 147 7.87 1.61 -57.88
C ARG A 147 7.70 2.93 -57.12
N VAL A 148 6.83 3.82 -57.60
CA VAL A 148 6.58 5.11 -56.93
C VAL A 148 5.97 4.95 -55.57
N ASP A 149 5.01 4.03 -55.43
CA ASP A 149 4.39 3.74 -54.13
C ASP A 149 5.36 3.07 -53.16
N GLY A 150 6.21 2.15 -53.61
CA GLY A 150 7.25 1.57 -52.81
C GLY A 150 8.27 2.60 -52.26
N GLU A 151 8.69 3.56 -53.12
CA GLU A 151 9.54 4.68 -52.70
C GLU A 151 8.81 5.59 -51.67
N ARG A 152 7.51 5.85 -51.87
CA ARG A 152 6.69 6.65 -50.94
C ARG A 152 6.55 6.00 -49.60
N GLU A 153 6.30 4.69 -49.56
CA GLU A 153 6.25 3.93 -48.31
C GLU A 153 7.58 3.95 -47.56
N GLU A 154 8.68 3.74 -48.27
CA GLU A 154 10.01 3.77 -47.67
C GLU A 154 10.34 5.15 -47.06
N PHE A 155 10.15 6.23 -47.83
CA PHE A 155 10.37 7.57 -47.28
C PHE A 155 9.37 7.96 -46.21
N GLY A 156 8.13 7.43 -46.26
CA GLY A 156 7.14 7.57 -45.20
C GLY A 156 7.60 6.94 -43.88
N ARG A 157 8.13 5.70 -43.93
CA ARG A 157 8.72 5.03 -42.74
C ARG A 157 9.90 5.82 -42.17
N GLN A 158 10.78 6.32 -43.06
CA GLN A 158 11.93 7.13 -42.62
C GLN A 158 11.48 8.46 -42.00
N LEU A 159 10.41 9.08 -42.50
CA LEU A 159 9.83 10.29 -41.94
C LEU A 159 9.28 10.04 -40.53
N CYS A 160 8.47 9.02 -40.35
CA CYS A 160 7.96 8.64 -39.01
C CYS A 160 9.10 8.36 -38.02
N SER A 161 10.16 7.69 -38.46
CA SER A 161 11.34 7.46 -37.63
C SER A 161 12.05 8.76 -37.24
N ALA A 162 12.19 9.71 -38.17
CA ALA A 162 12.79 11.02 -37.89
C ALA A 162 11.93 11.85 -36.92
N GLU A 163 10.62 11.84 -37.07
CA GLU A 163 9.68 12.51 -36.17
C GLU A 163 9.73 11.92 -34.76
N ALA A 164 9.72 10.59 -34.63
CA ALA A 164 9.86 9.92 -33.34
C ALA A 164 11.18 10.27 -32.65
N ARG A 165 12.28 10.36 -33.41
CA ARG A 165 13.59 10.77 -32.87
C ARG A 165 13.59 12.22 -32.40
N LEU A 166 12.92 13.14 -33.11
CA LEU A 166 12.77 14.54 -32.69
C LEU A 166 12.05 14.66 -31.36
N VAL A 167 10.95 13.92 -31.16
CA VAL A 167 10.22 13.89 -29.88
C VAL A 167 11.10 13.39 -28.73
N ALA A 168 11.89 12.35 -28.98
CA ALA A 168 12.82 11.83 -27.99
C ALA A 168 13.91 12.86 -27.63
N LEU A 169 14.50 13.52 -28.64
CA LEU A 169 15.52 14.56 -28.44
C LEU A 169 14.96 15.78 -27.70
N ASP A 170 13.74 16.22 -27.99
CA ASP A 170 13.10 17.31 -27.26
C ASP A 170 12.88 16.95 -25.78
N THR A 171 12.55 15.70 -25.48
CA THR A 171 12.41 15.20 -24.10
C THR A 171 13.76 15.21 -23.37
N GLU A 172 14.80 14.66 -24.01
CA GLU A 172 16.16 14.64 -23.44
C GLU A 172 16.69 16.07 -23.20
N LEU A 173 16.49 16.98 -24.16
CA LEU A 173 16.87 18.38 -24.03
C LEU A 173 16.16 19.06 -22.85
N ALA A 174 14.86 18.81 -22.69
CA ALA A 174 14.10 19.38 -21.57
C ALA A 174 14.61 18.86 -20.21
N GLU A 175 15.05 17.60 -20.14
CA GLU A 175 15.63 17.02 -18.91
C GLU A 175 16.99 17.62 -18.59
N VAL A 176 17.90 17.71 -19.57
CA VAL A 176 19.24 18.26 -19.36
C VAL A 176 19.18 19.74 -19.02
N ARG A 177 18.29 20.52 -19.67
CA ARG A 177 18.07 21.95 -19.36
C ARG A 177 17.50 22.14 -17.95
N ARG A 178 16.59 21.27 -17.49
CA ARG A 178 16.09 21.28 -16.10
C ARG A 178 17.20 20.95 -15.10
N ALA A 179 18.10 20.02 -15.42
CA ALA A 179 19.25 19.71 -14.60
C ALA A 179 20.22 20.90 -14.53
N MET A 180 20.49 21.56 -15.65
CA MET A 180 21.34 22.76 -15.73
C MET A 180 20.76 23.92 -14.92
N ALA A 181 19.47 24.20 -15.05
CA ALA A 181 18.79 25.25 -14.29
C ALA A 181 18.82 24.99 -12.77
N ARG A 182 18.80 23.72 -12.35
CA ARG A 182 18.96 23.33 -10.93
C ARG A 182 20.40 23.53 -10.44
N SER A 183 21.38 23.36 -11.29
CA SER A 183 22.80 23.57 -10.94
C SER A 183 23.19 25.06 -10.88
N GLU A 184 22.53 25.89 -11.70
CA GLU A 184 22.81 27.33 -11.77
C GLU A 184 22.10 28.14 -10.67
N THR A 185 21.02 27.62 -10.09
CA THR A 185 20.30 28.27 -8.99
C THR A 185 20.52 27.47 -7.73
N PRO A 186 21.39 27.88 -6.81
CA PRO A 186 21.50 27.22 -5.52
C PRO A 186 20.13 27.26 -4.84
N PRO A 187 19.56 26.11 -4.47
CA PRO A 187 18.26 26.10 -3.81
C PRO A 187 18.37 26.89 -2.52
N ALA A 188 17.56 27.93 -2.41
CA ALA A 188 17.43 28.62 -1.15
C ALA A 188 16.87 27.64 -0.12
N GLU A 189 17.54 27.47 0.99
CA GLU A 189 17.13 26.61 2.07
C GLU A 189 16.30 27.41 3.08
N LEU A 190 15.10 26.89 3.40
CA LEU A 190 14.25 27.47 4.43
C LEU A 190 14.67 26.91 5.79
N LEU A 191 15.34 27.73 6.60
CA LEU A 191 15.74 27.37 7.96
C LEU A 191 14.76 27.95 8.98
N GLY A 192 14.36 27.11 9.95
CA GLY A 192 13.59 27.51 11.11
C GLY A 192 14.47 27.76 12.31
N HIS A 193 14.11 28.75 13.12
CA HIS A 193 14.66 28.95 14.45
C HIS A 193 13.58 29.47 15.40
N VAL A 194 13.71 29.20 16.68
CA VAL A 194 12.77 29.64 17.70
C VAL A 194 13.28 30.93 18.36
N GLU A 195 12.45 31.94 18.38
CA GLU A 195 12.64 33.11 19.25
C GLU A 195 11.84 32.89 20.53
N LEU A 196 12.56 32.87 21.65
CA LEU A 196 12.02 32.68 22.99
C LEU A 196 12.24 33.97 23.81
N THR A 197 11.17 34.52 24.37
CA THR A 197 11.23 35.64 25.30
C THR A 197 10.96 35.13 26.73
N VAL A 198 11.91 35.36 27.61
CA VAL A 198 11.87 34.86 28.99
C VAL A 198 12.07 36.05 29.93
N ASP A 199 11.34 36.07 31.05
CA ASP A 199 11.60 36.94 32.19
C ASP A 199 12.13 36.09 33.33
N ALA A 200 13.36 36.40 33.81
CA ALA A 200 14.01 35.68 34.88
C ALA A 200 14.26 36.60 36.08
N ALA A 201 13.81 36.20 37.26
CA ALA A 201 14.00 36.98 38.48
C ALA A 201 15.46 37.03 38.93
N ALA A 202 16.25 36.00 38.57
CA ALA A 202 17.68 35.90 38.89
C ALA A 202 18.48 35.30 37.73
N ALA A 203 19.76 35.58 37.67
CA ALA A 203 20.65 34.94 36.70
C ALA A 203 20.96 33.50 37.12
N GLY A 204 21.06 32.59 36.14
CA GLY A 204 21.44 31.19 36.37
C GLY A 204 21.03 30.25 35.27
N PRO A 205 21.44 28.98 35.33
CA PRO A 205 21.09 27.97 34.37
C PRO A 205 19.63 27.54 34.54
N ALA A 206 18.85 27.51 33.43
CA ALA A 206 17.49 27.03 33.40
C ALA A 206 17.35 25.97 32.29
N ARG A 207 16.72 24.85 32.59
CA ARG A 207 16.46 23.83 31.59
C ARG A 207 15.16 24.14 30.86
N LEU A 208 15.27 24.29 29.54
CA LEU A 208 14.16 24.50 28.64
C LEU A 208 13.70 23.13 28.08
N ARG A 209 12.40 22.93 28.06
CA ARG A 209 11.70 21.90 27.27
C ARG A 209 10.83 22.59 26.24
N LEU A 210 11.04 22.25 24.97
CA LEU A 210 10.26 22.79 23.87
C LEU A 210 9.63 21.64 23.08
N THR A 211 8.34 21.75 22.81
CA THR A 211 7.60 20.76 22.02
C THR A 211 6.86 21.39 20.85
N HIS A 212 6.71 20.64 19.78
CA HIS A 212 5.92 21.04 18.62
C HIS A 212 5.53 19.83 17.76
N LEU A 213 4.50 20.00 16.94
CA LEU A 213 4.16 19.04 15.88
C LEU A 213 4.88 19.40 14.58
N THR A 214 5.30 18.37 13.86
CA THR A 214 5.92 18.50 12.53
C THR A 214 5.29 17.47 11.58
N PRO A 215 4.76 17.88 10.41
CA PRO A 215 4.28 16.95 9.40
C PRO A 215 5.42 16.17 8.73
N CYS A 216 5.09 15.32 7.74
CA CYS A 216 6.06 14.56 6.96
C CYS A 216 6.82 13.48 7.76
N ALA A 217 6.17 12.91 8.76
CA ALA A 217 6.63 11.74 9.48
C ALA A 217 5.46 10.76 9.66
N LEU A 218 5.73 9.48 9.51
CA LEU A 218 4.75 8.42 9.71
C LEU A 218 5.46 7.11 10.08
N TRP A 219 4.72 6.15 10.60
CA TRP A 219 5.24 4.83 10.88
C TRP A 219 4.20 3.74 10.58
N ARG A 220 4.68 2.50 10.41
CA ARG A 220 3.84 1.31 10.28
C ARG A 220 4.48 0.13 10.98
N PRO A 221 3.70 -0.77 11.60
CA PRO A 221 4.23 -2.01 12.15
C PRO A 221 4.67 -2.95 11.03
N ALA A 222 5.69 -3.73 11.31
CA ALA A 222 6.15 -4.84 10.47
C ALA A 222 6.59 -5.98 11.37
N TYR A 223 6.38 -7.20 10.93
CA TYR A 223 6.63 -8.38 11.72
C TYR A 223 7.52 -9.37 10.98
N ARG A 224 8.22 -10.19 11.76
CA ARG A 224 8.93 -11.34 11.25
C ARG A 224 8.63 -12.53 12.16
N ALA A 225 7.97 -13.55 11.60
CA ALA A 225 7.61 -14.77 12.29
C ALA A 225 8.58 -15.90 11.89
N VAL A 226 9.34 -16.40 12.85
CA VAL A 226 10.31 -17.49 12.66
C VAL A 226 9.75 -18.73 13.32
N LEU A 227 9.42 -19.74 12.50
CA LEU A 227 8.94 -21.04 12.96
C LEU A 227 10.09 -22.04 13.05
N ASP A 228 10.33 -22.57 14.25
CA ASP A 228 11.30 -23.64 14.52
C ASP A 228 10.62 -24.76 15.31
N GLY A 229 10.36 -25.89 14.63
CA GLY A 229 9.59 -27.00 15.20
C GLY A 229 8.19 -26.57 15.66
N ASP A 230 7.95 -26.71 16.96
CA ASP A 230 6.72 -26.35 17.67
C ASP A 230 6.85 -25.01 18.43
N SER A 231 7.83 -24.20 18.08
CA SER A 231 8.09 -22.90 18.66
C SER A 231 8.07 -21.83 17.58
N LEU A 232 7.44 -20.69 17.86
CA LEU A 232 7.40 -19.54 16.97
C LEU A 232 7.95 -18.33 17.70
N THR A 233 8.93 -17.66 17.08
CA THR A 233 9.41 -16.36 17.53
C THR A 233 8.81 -15.28 16.63
N LEU A 234 8.10 -14.33 17.23
CA LEU A 234 7.58 -13.14 16.55
C LEU A 234 8.40 -11.92 16.93
N GLU A 235 9.08 -11.36 15.95
CA GLU A 235 9.79 -10.07 16.05
C GLU A 235 8.85 -8.97 15.59
N THR A 236 8.77 -7.88 16.34
CA THR A 236 7.97 -6.71 16.05
C THR A 236 8.88 -5.52 15.78
N ASP A 237 8.79 -4.95 14.60
CA ASP A 237 9.52 -3.77 14.17
C ASP A 237 8.54 -2.64 13.82
N ALA A 238 9.04 -1.43 13.84
CA ALA A 238 8.41 -0.29 13.20
C ALA A 238 9.19 0.11 11.95
N MET A 239 8.48 0.32 10.86
CA MET A 239 9.01 1.02 9.69
C MET A 239 8.65 2.50 9.85
N VAL A 240 9.67 3.35 9.96
CA VAL A 240 9.52 4.79 10.19
C VAL A 240 10.03 5.54 8.98
N TRP A 241 9.23 6.48 8.48
CA TRP A 241 9.60 7.42 7.42
C TRP A 241 9.53 8.82 7.96
N GLN A 242 10.53 9.62 7.69
CA GLN A 242 10.47 11.03 8.01
C GLN A 242 11.21 11.89 6.98
N ARG A 243 10.64 13.05 6.65
CA ARG A 243 11.24 14.11 5.85
C ARG A 243 10.90 15.48 6.47
N THR A 244 11.19 15.60 7.75
CA THR A 244 10.86 16.79 8.53
C THR A 244 11.84 17.95 8.30
N GLY A 245 12.91 17.72 7.53
CA GLY A 245 13.98 18.69 7.29
C GLY A 245 15.08 18.66 8.35
N GLU A 246 15.08 17.67 9.22
CA GLU A 246 16.12 17.46 10.24
C GLU A 246 16.29 15.97 10.55
N ASP A 247 17.50 15.59 10.97
CA ASP A 247 17.78 14.22 11.39
C ASP A 247 17.42 14.03 12.87
N TRP A 248 16.82 12.91 13.19
CA TRP A 248 16.61 12.48 14.56
C TRP A 248 17.78 11.59 14.97
N SER A 249 18.72 12.11 15.77
CA SER A 249 19.95 11.40 16.13
C SER A 249 19.94 11.03 17.60
N GLY A 250 19.96 9.72 17.93
CA GLY A 250 19.99 9.23 19.30
C GLY A 250 18.76 9.62 20.13
N VAL A 251 17.61 9.72 19.52
CA VAL A 251 16.38 10.18 20.16
C VAL A 251 15.62 9.04 20.85
N ARG A 252 14.91 9.34 21.92
CA ARG A 252 13.91 8.46 22.50
C ARG A 252 12.67 8.46 21.59
N LEU A 253 12.45 7.35 20.89
CA LEU A 253 11.35 7.21 19.95
C LEU A 253 10.16 6.50 20.60
N THR A 254 9.01 7.14 20.50
CA THR A 254 7.70 6.60 20.84
C THR A 254 6.85 6.58 19.56
N LEU A 255 6.06 5.54 19.37
CA LEU A 255 5.19 5.33 18.21
C LEU A 255 3.77 5.31 18.70
N SER A 256 2.88 6.05 18.07
CA SER A 256 1.48 6.12 18.46
C SER A 256 0.57 5.98 17.26
N THR A 257 -0.51 5.22 17.41
CA THR A 257 -1.58 5.12 16.42
C THR A 257 -2.55 6.29 16.52
N ALA A 258 -2.37 7.18 17.52
CA ALA A 258 -3.17 8.39 17.65
C ALA A 258 -3.05 9.26 16.39
N ARG A 259 -4.18 9.81 15.97
CA ARG A 259 -4.27 10.72 14.83
C ARG A 259 -4.65 12.10 15.34
N SER A 260 -3.95 13.11 14.86
CA SER A 260 -4.18 14.49 15.29
C SER A 260 -5.56 15.06 14.93
N ALA A 261 -6.27 14.39 14.02
CA ALA A 261 -7.60 14.76 13.56
C ALA A 261 -8.74 13.96 14.24
N LEU A 262 -8.40 13.05 15.21
CA LEU A 262 -9.43 12.34 15.96
C LEU A 262 -10.24 13.33 16.80
N ALA A 263 -11.56 13.25 16.62
CA ALA A 263 -12.48 13.92 17.54
C ALA A 263 -12.37 13.25 18.93
N THR A 264 -12.13 14.05 19.95
CA THR A 264 -12.09 13.57 21.33
C THR A 264 -13.47 13.61 22.00
N ASP A 265 -14.42 14.30 21.38
CA ASP A 265 -15.77 14.40 21.87
C ASP A 265 -16.60 13.17 21.46
N PRO A 266 -17.43 12.63 22.37
CA PRO A 266 -18.34 11.55 22.01
C PRO A 266 -19.35 12.05 20.95
N PRO A 267 -19.79 11.17 20.03
CA PRO A 267 -20.80 11.55 19.06
C PRO A 267 -22.09 12.00 19.77
N ARG A 268 -22.65 13.08 19.28
CA ARG A 268 -23.91 13.62 19.83
C ARG A 268 -25.06 13.08 19.00
N LEU A 269 -26.01 12.41 19.67
CA LEU A 269 -27.29 12.04 19.05
C LEU A 269 -28.07 13.31 18.68
N GLY A 270 -28.37 13.47 17.39
CA GLY A 270 -29.28 14.49 16.92
C GLY A 270 -30.75 14.06 17.13
N GLU A 271 -31.68 15.02 17.03
CA GLU A 271 -33.12 14.71 17.04
C GLU A 271 -33.47 13.93 15.75
N ASP A 272 -34.03 12.74 15.90
CA ASP A 272 -34.64 12.01 14.79
C ASP A 272 -36.12 12.39 14.70
N ARG A 273 -36.44 13.25 13.73
CA ARG A 273 -37.82 13.69 13.47
C ARG A 273 -38.40 12.88 12.32
N LEU A 274 -39.36 12.02 12.64
CA LEU A 274 -40.17 11.37 11.62
C LEU A 274 -41.04 12.42 10.91
N THR A 275 -40.75 12.68 9.65
CA THR A 275 -41.56 13.56 8.79
C THR A 275 -42.43 12.71 7.88
N LEU A 276 -43.69 13.09 7.71
CA LEU A 276 -44.55 12.50 6.69
C LEU A 276 -44.06 12.96 5.32
N ALA A 277 -43.51 12.05 4.53
CA ALA A 277 -43.27 12.30 3.12
C ALA A 277 -44.57 12.12 2.33
N ASP A 278 -44.85 13.05 1.40
CA ASP A 278 -45.95 12.88 0.45
C ASP A 278 -45.69 11.68 -0.46
N ARG A 279 -46.44 10.60 -0.21
CA ARG A 279 -46.36 9.38 -1.03
C ARG A 279 -47.26 9.47 -2.24
N THR A 280 -46.77 9.00 -3.38
CA THR A 280 -47.61 8.79 -4.57
C THR A 280 -48.65 7.68 -4.33
N ALA A 281 -49.71 7.64 -5.12
CA ALA A 281 -50.83 6.68 -4.93
C ALA A 281 -50.40 5.21 -5.05
N ALA A 282 -49.26 4.91 -5.71
CA ALA A 282 -48.68 3.58 -5.82
C ALA A 282 -47.91 3.15 -4.55
N GLU A 283 -47.28 4.10 -3.87
CA GLU A 283 -46.48 3.87 -2.62
C GLU A 283 -47.35 3.69 -1.38
N ARG A 284 -48.62 4.07 -1.45
CA ARG A 284 -49.57 3.92 -0.30
C ARG A 284 -49.94 2.48 0.04
N ARG A 285 -49.56 1.50 -0.82
CA ARG A 285 -49.87 0.07 -0.64
C ARG A 285 -48.75 -0.76 -0.04
N THR A 286 -47.54 -0.21 0.12
CA THR A 286 -46.38 -0.92 0.67
C THR A 286 -45.87 -0.14 1.88
N VAL A 287 -45.86 -0.76 3.04
CA VAL A 287 -45.19 -0.22 4.25
C VAL A 287 -43.76 -0.80 4.16
N GLU A 288 -42.83 -0.07 3.55
CA GLU A 288 -41.42 -0.32 3.74
C GLU A 288 -40.99 0.36 5.05
N VAL A 289 -40.62 -0.47 6.01
CA VAL A 289 -39.90 -0.02 7.21
C VAL A 289 -38.43 -0.11 6.83
N GLU A 290 -37.83 1.00 6.44
CA GLU A 290 -36.38 1.09 6.43
C GLU A 290 -35.91 1.11 7.89
N LEU A 291 -35.41 -0.04 8.35
CA LEU A 291 -34.56 -0.07 9.53
C LEU A 291 -33.29 0.68 9.14
N ARG A 292 -33.14 1.89 9.68
CA ARG A 292 -31.91 2.65 9.59
C ARG A 292 -30.86 1.91 10.42
N GLU A 293 -30.07 1.05 9.79
CA GLU A 293 -28.81 0.64 10.36
C GLU A 293 -27.90 1.88 10.34
N GLU A 294 -27.86 2.62 11.43
CA GLU A 294 -26.73 3.48 11.70
C GLU A 294 -25.55 2.53 11.95
N ALA A 295 -24.74 2.34 10.92
CA ALA A 295 -23.41 1.79 11.14
C ALA A 295 -22.79 2.66 12.23
N ILE A 296 -22.39 2.07 13.34
CA ILE A 296 -21.53 2.73 14.34
C ILE A 296 -20.31 3.12 13.56
N GLY A 297 -20.31 4.37 13.07
CA GLY A 297 -19.20 4.90 12.32
C GLY A 297 -17.99 4.82 13.23
N ASP A 298 -16.98 4.11 12.76
CA ASP A 298 -15.66 4.10 13.37
C ASP A 298 -15.31 5.55 13.72
N ILE A 299 -15.08 5.86 15.01
CA ILE A 299 -14.74 7.20 15.50
C ILE A 299 -13.36 7.62 14.97
N GLY A 300 -12.87 6.91 13.97
CA GLY A 300 -11.64 7.19 13.28
C GLY A 300 -11.77 8.33 12.25
N PRO A 301 -10.74 9.13 12.03
CA PRO A 301 -10.71 10.07 10.92
C PRO A 301 -10.84 9.31 9.60
N ALA A 302 -11.45 9.96 8.62
CA ALA A 302 -11.46 9.45 7.26
C ALA A 302 -10.03 9.03 6.86
N PRO A 303 -9.84 7.82 6.31
CA PRO A 303 -8.52 7.36 5.91
C PRO A 303 -7.91 8.40 4.98
N VAL A 304 -6.66 8.77 5.24
CA VAL A 304 -5.89 9.61 4.32
C VAL A 304 -5.82 8.85 3.00
N LEU A 305 -6.29 9.46 1.91
CA LEU A 305 -6.29 8.88 0.58
C LEU A 305 -4.88 8.32 0.26
N GLY A 306 -4.77 7.00 0.08
CA GLY A 306 -3.55 6.29 -0.28
C GLY A 306 -2.73 5.68 0.87
N LEU A 307 -3.07 5.94 2.14
CA LEU A 307 -2.44 5.31 3.29
C LEU A 307 -3.52 4.81 4.25
N PRO A 308 -3.85 3.52 4.22
CA PRO A 308 -4.77 2.94 5.20
C PRO A 308 -4.20 3.15 6.61
N GLY A 309 -5.04 3.56 7.53
CA GLY A 309 -4.68 3.65 8.94
C GLY A 309 -4.24 2.29 9.48
N VAL A 310 -3.49 2.29 10.58
CA VAL A 310 -3.19 1.04 11.30
C VAL A 310 -4.46 0.62 12.04
N ASP A 311 -4.86 -0.64 11.90
CA ASP A 311 -5.91 -1.21 12.75
C ASP A 311 -5.34 -1.39 14.16
N ASP A 312 -5.85 -0.59 15.09
CA ASP A 312 -5.46 -0.53 16.51
C ASP A 312 -6.56 -1.05 17.45
N GLY A 313 -7.63 -1.60 16.88
CA GLY A 313 -8.79 -2.07 17.62
C GLY A 313 -9.65 -0.94 18.17
N GLY A 314 -9.57 0.27 17.59
CA GLY A 314 -10.39 1.44 17.95
C GLY A 314 -9.88 2.23 19.16
N GLU A 315 -8.70 1.91 19.69
CA GLU A 315 -8.07 2.64 20.79
C GLU A 315 -6.62 3.00 20.44
N ALA A 316 -6.25 4.27 20.61
CA ALA A 316 -4.89 4.70 20.32
C ALA A 316 -3.85 3.94 21.16
N ARG A 317 -2.91 3.29 20.48
CA ARG A 317 -1.83 2.50 21.09
C ARG A 317 -0.53 3.28 21.06
N VAL A 318 0.28 3.03 22.08
CA VAL A 318 1.59 3.68 22.24
C VAL A 318 2.64 2.58 22.45
N LEU A 319 3.65 2.57 21.59
CA LEU A 319 4.78 1.64 21.63
C LEU A 319 6.08 2.43 21.75
N GLY A 320 6.99 2.01 22.61
CA GLY A 320 8.29 2.64 22.78
C GLY A 320 9.41 1.81 22.16
N ALA A 321 10.35 2.46 21.48
CA ALA A 321 11.61 1.81 21.13
C ALA A 321 12.41 1.49 22.38
N PRO A 322 13.01 0.30 22.53
CA PRO A 322 13.70 -0.12 23.76
C PRO A 322 15.02 0.62 24.01
N ALA A 323 15.58 1.26 22.99
CA ALA A 323 16.81 2.03 23.04
C ALA A 323 16.69 3.31 22.19
N PRO A 324 17.54 4.32 22.45
CA PRO A 324 17.60 5.49 21.58
C PRO A 324 17.90 5.11 20.12
N VAL A 325 17.24 5.75 19.20
CA VAL A 325 17.33 5.45 17.76
C VAL A 325 17.74 6.68 16.96
N SER A 326 18.30 6.45 15.78
CA SER A 326 18.56 7.49 14.80
C SER A 326 17.76 7.23 13.53
N VAL A 327 16.99 8.22 13.10
CA VAL A 327 16.19 8.18 11.88
C VAL A 327 16.53 9.40 11.02
N PRO A 328 17.26 9.23 9.91
CA PRO A 328 17.60 10.33 9.00
C PRO A 328 16.35 10.96 8.35
N GLY A 329 16.46 12.25 8.02
CA GLY A 329 15.43 13.04 7.32
C GLY A 329 15.37 12.81 5.80
N ASP A 330 15.73 11.63 5.32
CA ASP A 330 15.88 11.29 3.90
C ASP A 330 14.59 10.84 3.21
N GLY A 331 13.50 10.65 3.97
CA GLY A 331 12.21 10.17 3.47
C GLY A 331 12.17 8.68 3.15
N ARG A 332 13.20 7.91 3.49
CA ARG A 332 13.25 6.46 3.30
C ARG A 332 12.67 5.74 4.51
N ALA A 333 12.37 4.44 4.31
CA ALA A 333 11.94 3.56 5.38
C ALA A 333 13.12 3.14 6.25
N HIS A 334 13.04 3.41 7.55
CA HIS A 334 14.01 2.98 8.54
C HIS A 334 13.37 1.98 9.50
N ARG A 335 14.00 0.82 9.64
CA ARG A 335 13.52 -0.24 10.54
C ARG A 335 13.98 0.03 11.97
N VAL A 336 13.04 0.06 12.89
CA VAL A 336 13.27 0.23 14.32
C VAL A 336 12.75 -0.99 15.06
N PRO A 337 13.61 -1.80 15.71
CA PRO A 337 13.16 -2.92 16.51
C PRO A 337 12.37 -2.46 17.74
N LEU A 338 11.26 -3.11 18.04
CA LEU A 338 10.40 -2.79 19.17
C LEU A 338 10.44 -3.89 20.23
N SER A 339 10.08 -5.11 19.86
CA SER A 339 10.00 -6.24 20.77
C SER A 339 10.14 -7.57 20.03
N ALA A 340 10.42 -8.63 20.78
CA ALA A 340 10.33 -9.98 20.29
C ALA A 340 9.84 -10.89 21.42
N PHE A 341 9.07 -11.91 21.08
CA PHE A 341 8.68 -12.95 22.01
C PHE A 341 8.64 -14.31 21.32
N THR A 342 8.77 -15.36 22.11
CA THR A 342 8.67 -16.74 21.65
C THR A 342 7.46 -17.40 22.31
N ALA A 343 6.66 -18.13 21.54
CA ALA A 343 5.48 -18.84 22.02
C ALA A 343 5.43 -20.26 21.49
N PRO A 344 4.82 -21.21 22.23
CA PRO A 344 4.50 -22.52 21.70
C PRO A 344 3.56 -22.39 20.51
N ALA A 345 3.85 -23.12 19.45
CA ALA A 345 3.12 -23.04 18.20
C ALA A 345 2.56 -24.41 17.81
N ARG A 346 1.32 -24.45 17.35
CA ARG A 346 0.68 -25.66 16.81
C ARG A 346 0.55 -25.52 15.30
N SER A 347 1.15 -26.45 14.57
CA SER A 347 1.02 -26.55 13.13
C SER A 347 -0.16 -27.41 12.73
N GLU A 348 -0.97 -26.93 11.80
CA GLU A 348 -2.10 -27.62 11.17
C GLU A 348 -1.88 -27.55 9.65
N TYR A 349 -2.20 -28.62 8.93
CA TYR A 349 -2.24 -28.62 7.48
C TYR A 349 -3.69 -28.45 7.06
N ALA A 350 -3.98 -27.49 6.22
CA ALA A 350 -5.34 -27.15 5.81
C ALA A 350 -5.46 -26.97 4.30
N CYS A 351 -6.57 -27.39 3.73
CA CYS A 351 -6.91 -27.11 2.34
C CYS A 351 -8.39 -26.79 2.19
N SER A 352 -8.68 -25.98 1.17
CA SER A 352 -10.03 -25.67 0.70
C SER A 352 -10.08 -25.97 -0.80
N PRO A 353 -10.34 -27.21 -1.20
CA PRO A 353 -10.17 -27.69 -2.58
C PRO A 353 -11.02 -26.94 -3.61
N GLU A 354 -12.13 -26.35 -3.19
CA GLU A 354 -12.98 -25.51 -4.04
C GLU A 354 -12.23 -24.25 -4.54
N LEU A 355 -11.32 -23.70 -3.72
CA LEU A 355 -10.61 -22.45 -4.00
C LEU A 355 -9.18 -22.69 -4.51
N SER A 356 -8.51 -23.74 -4.02
CA SER A 356 -7.12 -24.02 -4.36
C SER A 356 -6.78 -25.49 -4.15
N PRO A 357 -5.99 -26.10 -5.05
CA PRO A 357 -5.50 -27.48 -4.89
C PRO A 357 -4.32 -27.61 -3.92
N LEU A 358 -4.00 -26.57 -3.16
CA LEU A 358 -2.84 -26.52 -2.29
C LEU A 358 -3.21 -26.89 -0.85
N VAL A 359 -2.34 -27.66 -0.22
CA VAL A 359 -2.35 -27.86 1.23
C VAL A 359 -1.41 -26.83 1.85
N THR A 360 -1.93 -26.01 2.75
CA THR A 360 -1.18 -24.94 3.41
C THR A 360 -0.88 -25.29 4.84
N ARG A 361 0.35 -25.03 5.30
CA ARG A 361 0.71 -25.13 6.72
C ARG A 361 0.22 -23.88 7.44
N VAL A 362 -0.70 -24.05 8.37
CA VAL A 362 -1.26 -23.00 9.23
C VAL A 362 -0.71 -23.18 10.63
N VAL A 363 -0.21 -22.12 11.21
CA VAL A 363 0.40 -22.11 12.54
C VAL A 363 -0.44 -21.26 13.48
N ARG A 364 -0.79 -21.81 14.62
CA ARG A 364 -1.56 -21.14 15.68
C ARG A 364 -0.70 -20.98 16.92
N PHE A 365 -0.66 -19.78 17.48
CA PHE A 365 0.05 -19.46 18.72
C PHE A 365 -0.66 -18.33 19.47
N GLY A 366 -0.29 -18.08 20.72
CA GLY A 366 -0.87 -16.97 21.49
C GLY A 366 -0.01 -15.71 21.42
N ASN A 367 -0.65 -14.55 21.45
CA ASN A 367 0.05 -13.28 21.59
C ASN A 367 0.67 -13.16 22.99
N GLY A 368 1.94 -13.48 23.13
CA GLY A 368 2.70 -13.41 24.39
C GLY A 368 3.45 -12.10 24.60
N SER A 369 3.24 -11.08 23.77
CA SER A 369 4.01 -9.82 23.82
C SER A 369 3.66 -8.93 25.03
N GLY A 370 2.53 -9.18 25.71
CA GLY A 370 2.02 -8.31 26.77
C GLY A 370 1.30 -7.05 26.28
N HIS A 371 1.27 -6.78 24.99
CA HIS A 371 0.55 -5.67 24.34
C HIS A 371 -0.23 -6.16 23.12
N ALA A 372 -1.12 -5.34 22.59
CA ALA A 372 -1.81 -5.64 21.35
C ALA A 372 -0.83 -5.64 20.16
N LEU A 373 -0.95 -6.64 19.29
CA LEU A 373 -0.31 -6.65 17.99
C LEU A 373 -1.21 -5.91 17.00
N LEU A 374 -0.65 -4.92 16.33
CA LEU A 374 -1.35 -4.11 15.33
C LEU A 374 -1.40 -4.84 13.99
N ALA A 375 -2.40 -4.54 13.18
CA ALA A 375 -2.45 -5.10 11.83
C ALA A 375 -1.25 -4.64 10.98
N GLY A 376 -0.61 -5.58 10.29
CA GLY A 376 0.56 -5.27 9.47
C GLY A 376 1.14 -6.45 8.71
N PRO A 377 2.11 -6.20 7.82
CA PRO A 377 2.79 -7.25 7.07
C PRO A 377 3.68 -8.09 7.97
N VAL A 378 3.72 -9.39 7.71
CA VAL A 378 4.58 -10.34 8.42
C VAL A 378 5.43 -11.13 7.42
N ASP A 379 6.74 -11.09 7.61
CA ASP A 379 7.67 -11.94 6.88
C ASP A 379 7.74 -13.32 7.58
N LEU A 380 7.44 -14.37 6.82
CA LEU A 380 7.36 -15.74 7.33
C LEU A 380 8.67 -16.47 7.04
N VAL A 381 9.29 -17.01 8.09
CA VAL A 381 10.58 -17.71 8.01
C VAL A 381 10.45 -19.10 8.60
N ARG A 382 10.97 -20.10 7.90
CA ARG A 382 11.07 -21.49 8.36
C ARG A 382 12.54 -21.93 8.39
N THR A 383 12.82 -23.10 8.90
CA THR A 383 14.16 -23.73 9.00
C THR A 383 14.98 -23.70 7.69
N GLY A 384 14.36 -23.51 6.54
CA GLY A 384 15.00 -23.38 5.22
C GLY A 384 15.17 -21.94 4.72
N GLY A 385 14.78 -20.91 5.48
CA GLY A 385 14.85 -19.50 5.10
C GLY A 385 13.50 -18.81 4.90
N PHE A 386 13.48 -17.76 4.11
CA PHE A 386 12.27 -16.98 3.83
C PHE A 386 11.22 -17.82 3.09
N GLY A 387 10.04 -17.97 3.69
CA GLY A 387 8.93 -18.78 3.17
C GLY A 387 7.82 -17.99 2.50
N GLY A 388 7.80 -16.66 2.66
CA GLY A 388 6.78 -15.81 2.08
C GLY A 388 6.41 -14.63 2.98
N ARG A 389 5.41 -13.88 2.54
CA ARG A 389 4.86 -12.76 3.28
C ARG A 389 3.36 -12.96 3.51
N GLY A 390 2.90 -12.71 4.72
CA GLY A 390 1.50 -12.72 5.11
C GLY A 390 1.07 -11.38 5.71
N THR A 391 -0.12 -11.38 6.26
CA THR A 391 -0.66 -10.25 7.03
C THR A 391 -1.01 -10.75 8.43
N LEU A 392 -0.61 -10.01 9.44
CA LEU A 392 -1.04 -10.18 10.81
C LEU A 392 -2.21 -9.22 11.03
N GLU A 393 -3.29 -9.72 11.60
CA GLU A 393 -4.46 -8.93 11.95
C GLU A 393 -4.31 -8.38 13.37
N PHE A 394 -5.09 -7.34 13.71
CA PHE A 394 -5.11 -6.83 15.06
C PHE A 394 -5.42 -7.97 16.05
N THR A 395 -4.55 -8.13 17.05
CA THR A 395 -4.68 -9.22 18.02
C THR A 395 -4.39 -8.72 19.44
N ALA A 396 -5.39 -8.81 20.30
CA ALA A 396 -5.28 -8.42 21.70
C ALA A 396 -4.24 -9.27 22.47
N PRO A 397 -3.70 -8.80 23.60
CA PRO A 397 -2.80 -9.59 24.45
C PRO A 397 -3.44 -10.92 24.87
N GLY A 398 -2.69 -12.01 24.74
CA GLY A 398 -3.15 -13.36 25.08
C GLY A 398 -4.11 -14.00 24.06
N ALA A 399 -4.60 -13.26 23.06
CA ALA A 399 -5.48 -13.79 22.04
C ALA A 399 -4.72 -14.69 21.04
N PRO A 400 -5.42 -15.65 20.39
CA PRO A 400 -4.80 -16.54 19.42
C PRO A 400 -4.45 -15.80 18.12
N VAL A 401 -3.26 -16.08 17.60
CA VAL A 401 -2.76 -15.64 16.29
C VAL A 401 -2.75 -16.84 15.35
N VAL A 402 -3.14 -16.60 14.08
CA VAL A 402 -3.12 -17.61 13.03
C VAL A 402 -2.33 -17.09 11.84
N LEU A 403 -1.26 -17.79 11.45
CA LEU A 403 -0.44 -17.42 10.29
C LEU A 403 -0.31 -18.61 9.33
N ALA A 404 -0.42 -18.34 8.04
CA ALA A 404 -0.25 -19.34 7.00
C ALA A 404 1.19 -19.31 6.45
N PHE A 405 1.95 -20.39 6.68
CA PHE A 405 3.37 -20.50 6.31
C PHE A 405 3.60 -21.07 4.90
N GLY A 406 2.63 -20.91 3.99
CA GLY A 406 2.75 -21.34 2.60
C GLY A 406 2.33 -22.77 2.35
N SER A 407 2.38 -23.17 1.09
CA SER A 407 2.01 -24.51 0.63
C SER A 407 3.05 -25.56 0.98
N CYS A 408 2.57 -26.81 1.02
CA CYS A 408 3.37 -28.02 1.23
C CYS A 408 3.42 -28.82 -0.06
N ASP A 409 4.61 -28.92 -0.67
CA ASP A 409 4.81 -29.56 -1.96
C ASP A 409 4.69 -31.09 -1.92
N ASP A 410 4.68 -31.66 -0.73
CA ASP A 410 4.56 -33.09 -0.48
C ASP A 410 3.10 -33.58 -0.45
N HIS A 411 2.13 -32.72 -0.75
CA HIS A 411 0.71 -33.05 -0.86
C HIS A 411 0.16 -32.71 -2.22
N SER A 412 -0.81 -33.48 -2.68
CA SER A 412 -1.62 -33.20 -3.87
C SER A 412 -3.09 -33.35 -3.53
N VAL A 413 -3.88 -32.41 -4.01
CA VAL A 413 -5.34 -32.39 -3.84
C VAL A 413 -5.98 -32.23 -5.21
N VAL A 414 -6.90 -33.14 -5.52
CA VAL A 414 -7.71 -33.09 -6.75
C VAL A 414 -9.17 -33.06 -6.33
N ARG A 415 -9.92 -32.09 -6.84
CA ARG A 415 -11.35 -31.93 -6.61
C ARG A 415 -12.13 -32.20 -7.89
N GLU A 416 -13.11 -33.08 -7.80
CA GLU A 416 -14.07 -33.35 -8.85
C GLU A 416 -15.47 -33.01 -8.35
N ALA A 417 -16.28 -32.37 -9.16
CA ALA A 417 -17.66 -32.04 -8.83
C ALA A 417 -18.60 -32.51 -9.96
N GLU A 418 -19.61 -33.29 -9.61
CA GLU A 418 -20.65 -33.77 -10.50
C GLU A 418 -22.00 -33.21 -10.05
N GLU A 419 -22.83 -32.84 -11.01
CA GLU A 419 -24.17 -32.32 -10.77
C GLU A 419 -25.20 -33.17 -11.53
N SER A 420 -26.23 -33.61 -10.83
CA SER A 420 -27.37 -34.31 -11.40
C SER A 420 -28.65 -33.55 -11.11
N ARG A 421 -29.46 -33.30 -12.13
CA ARG A 421 -30.72 -32.56 -12.00
C ARG A 421 -31.90 -33.51 -12.22
N THR A 422 -32.85 -33.48 -11.29
CA THR A 422 -34.10 -34.23 -11.39
C THR A 422 -35.27 -33.33 -11.03
N THR A 423 -36.45 -33.67 -11.54
CA THR A 423 -37.70 -32.98 -11.14
C THR A 423 -38.51 -33.95 -10.29
N ALA A 424 -38.86 -33.55 -9.09
CA ALA A 424 -39.54 -34.40 -8.12
C ALA A 424 -40.89 -33.81 -7.69
N GLY A 425 -41.85 -34.73 -7.46
CA GLY A 425 -43.16 -34.43 -6.87
C GLY A 425 -44.19 -33.80 -7.80
N ILE A 426 -45.44 -33.71 -7.31
CA ILE A 426 -46.59 -33.13 -8.01
C ILE A 426 -46.42 -31.64 -8.26
N THR A 427 -45.61 -30.98 -7.43
CA THR A 427 -45.30 -29.53 -7.50
C THR A 427 -44.10 -29.20 -8.40
N GLN A 428 -43.57 -30.16 -9.15
CA GLN A 428 -42.43 -29.99 -10.07
C GLN A 428 -41.25 -29.24 -9.46
N ARG A 429 -40.85 -29.62 -8.24
CA ARG A 429 -39.63 -29.05 -7.64
C ARG A 429 -38.39 -29.53 -8.38
N THR A 430 -37.52 -28.61 -8.70
CA THR A 430 -36.20 -28.96 -9.23
C THR A 430 -35.32 -29.42 -8.08
N VAL A 431 -34.76 -30.62 -8.19
CA VAL A 431 -33.80 -31.15 -7.24
C VAL A 431 -32.46 -31.32 -7.96
N VAL A 432 -31.48 -30.62 -7.44
CA VAL A 432 -30.07 -30.69 -7.92
C VAL A 432 -29.25 -31.41 -6.87
N THR A 433 -28.76 -32.59 -7.22
CA THR A 433 -27.84 -33.34 -6.37
C THR A 433 -26.41 -33.05 -6.80
N ARG A 434 -25.60 -32.52 -5.87
CA ARG A 434 -24.18 -32.30 -6.09
C ARG A 434 -23.36 -33.34 -5.34
N THR A 435 -22.43 -33.95 -6.09
CA THR A 435 -21.44 -34.88 -5.55
C THR A 435 -20.05 -34.28 -5.75
N VAL A 436 -19.39 -33.99 -4.67
CA VAL A 436 -18.00 -33.47 -4.65
C VAL A 436 -17.09 -34.59 -4.16
N ARG A 437 -16.09 -34.95 -4.95
CA ARG A 437 -15.03 -35.91 -4.57
C ARG A 437 -13.72 -35.15 -4.41
N VAL A 438 -13.07 -35.32 -3.27
CA VAL A 438 -11.76 -34.73 -2.98
C VAL A 438 -10.76 -35.86 -2.77
N HIS A 439 -9.78 -35.94 -3.65
CA HIS A 439 -8.70 -36.91 -3.61
C HIS A 439 -7.46 -36.25 -3.00
N LEU A 440 -7.04 -36.74 -1.84
CA LEU A 440 -5.84 -36.27 -1.17
C LEU A 440 -4.75 -37.34 -1.26
N SER A 441 -3.54 -36.92 -1.56
CA SER A 441 -2.37 -37.79 -1.53
C SER A 441 -1.19 -37.06 -0.89
N ARG A 442 -0.40 -37.80 -0.11
CA ARG A 442 0.88 -37.34 0.44
C ARG A 442 2.01 -38.13 -0.19
N PHE A 443 2.98 -37.43 -0.77
CA PHE A 443 4.18 -38.03 -1.31
C PHE A 443 5.13 -38.43 -0.17
N SER A 444 5.83 -39.55 -0.30
CA SER A 444 6.80 -39.98 0.68
C SER A 444 8.08 -39.17 0.55
N ALA A 445 8.49 -38.44 1.61
CA ALA A 445 9.84 -37.96 1.75
C ALA A 445 10.64 -38.99 2.58
N PRO A 446 11.90 -39.36 2.20
CA PRO A 446 12.67 -40.42 2.87
C PRO A 446 12.98 -40.16 4.34
N ALA A 447 12.78 -38.95 4.85
CA ALA A 447 13.16 -38.52 6.20
C ALA A 447 11.99 -38.23 7.14
N GLU A 448 10.74 -38.33 6.69
CA GLU A 448 9.57 -37.97 7.52
C GLU A 448 8.71 -39.18 7.88
N GLU A 449 8.93 -39.67 9.06
CA GLU A 449 8.11 -40.70 9.70
C GLU A 449 6.92 -40.04 10.43
N GLY A 450 5.71 -40.59 10.25
CA GLY A 450 4.51 -40.20 10.97
C GLY A 450 3.33 -39.77 10.08
N GLU A 451 2.16 -39.92 10.67
CA GLU A 451 0.89 -39.49 10.05
C GLU A 451 0.74 -37.96 10.18
N ARG A 452 0.32 -37.30 9.10
CA ARG A 452 -0.07 -35.88 9.13
C ARG A 452 -1.58 -35.75 8.99
N VAL A 453 -2.16 -34.94 9.85
CA VAL A 453 -3.59 -34.63 9.77
C VAL A 453 -3.77 -33.39 8.89
N VAL A 454 -4.55 -33.54 7.82
CA VAL A 454 -4.95 -32.44 6.93
C VAL A 454 -6.40 -32.09 7.21
N VAL A 455 -6.65 -30.84 7.56
CA VAL A 455 -8.01 -30.29 7.72
C VAL A 455 -8.53 -29.87 6.35
N VAL A 456 -9.53 -30.58 5.87
CA VAL A 456 -10.21 -30.29 4.59
C VAL A 456 -11.49 -29.53 4.86
N ARG A 457 -11.73 -28.46 4.10
CA ARG A 457 -12.95 -27.65 4.16
C ARG A 457 -13.61 -27.57 2.81
N GLU A 458 -14.90 -27.92 2.74
CA GLU A 458 -15.75 -27.78 1.56
C GLU A 458 -17.02 -27.04 1.92
N ARG A 459 -17.57 -26.31 0.98
CA ARG A 459 -18.72 -25.45 1.21
C ARG A 459 -20.02 -26.15 0.78
N ILE A 460 -21.02 -26.13 1.65
CA ILE A 460 -22.40 -26.47 1.37
C ILE A 460 -23.19 -25.15 1.34
N PRO A 461 -23.90 -24.81 0.26
CA PRO A 461 -24.67 -23.57 0.21
C PRO A 461 -25.68 -23.47 1.36
N VAL A 462 -25.78 -22.28 1.97
CA VAL A 462 -26.78 -21.98 3.00
C VAL A 462 -27.92 -21.18 2.34
N PRO A 463 -29.19 -21.64 2.42
CA PRO A 463 -30.30 -20.95 1.81
C PRO A 463 -30.71 -19.72 2.65
N GLU A 464 -30.75 -18.55 2.04
CA GLU A 464 -31.28 -17.30 2.65
C GLU A 464 -32.80 -17.16 2.40
N VAL A 465 -33.35 -17.89 1.43
CA VAL A 465 -34.75 -17.81 1.05
C VAL A 465 -35.48 -19.12 1.32
N SER A 466 -36.67 -19.07 1.87
CA SER A 466 -37.50 -20.24 2.18
C SER A 466 -37.97 -21.06 0.96
N ALA A 467 -37.80 -20.51 -0.25
CA ALA A 467 -38.14 -21.19 -1.50
C ALA A 467 -37.08 -22.23 -1.92
N VAL A 468 -35.89 -22.19 -1.32
CA VAL A 468 -34.76 -23.11 -1.56
C VAL A 468 -34.47 -23.86 -0.26
N GLU A 469 -34.32 -25.17 -0.37
CA GLU A 469 -33.90 -26.03 0.74
C GLU A 469 -32.60 -26.74 0.38
N VAL A 470 -31.65 -26.74 1.30
CA VAL A 470 -30.37 -27.45 1.13
C VAL A 470 -30.30 -28.59 2.14
N ARG A 471 -30.03 -29.79 1.68
CA ARG A 471 -29.97 -30.97 2.52
C ARG A 471 -28.67 -31.75 2.31
N LEU A 472 -27.90 -31.92 3.38
CA LEU A 472 -26.75 -32.82 3.37
C LEU A 472 -27.23 -34.29 3.38
N LEU A 473 -26.81 -35.09 2.41
CA LEU A 473 -27.10 -36.54 2.35
C LEU A 473 -26.00 -37.30 3.11
N LYS A 474 -26.09 -37.34 4.44
CA LYS A 474 -25.07 -37.92 5.30
C LYS A 474 -24.68 -39.36 4.97
N GLU A 475 -25.68 -40.17 4.55
CA GLU A 475 -25.49 -41.60 4.19
C GLU A 475 -24.73 -41.79 2.88
N ALA A 476 -24.77 -40.80 2.00
CA ALA A 476 -24.04 -40.78 0.73
C ALA A 476 -22.64 -40.15 0.84
N CYS A 477 -22.32 -39.50 1.97
CA CYS A 477 -20.99 -38.96 2.24
C CYS A 477 -20.05 -40.08 2.75
N SER A 478 -18.82 -40.12 2.25
CA SER A 478 -17.85 -41.14 2.67
C SER A 478 -16.40 -40.60 2.65
N PRO A 479 -15.71 -40.49 3.83
CA PRO A 479 -16.34 -40.42 5.16
C PRO A 479 -17.25 -39.20 5.29
N GLY A 480 -18.21 -39.25 6.19
CA GLY A 480 -19.01 -38.07 6.53
C GLY A 480 -18.15 -36.96 7.12
N PRO A 481 -18.57 -35.69 7.02
CA PRO A 481 -17.85 -34.59 7.65
C PRO A 481 -17.86 -34.71 9.18
N ASP A 482 -16.75 -34.40 9.81
CA ASP A 482 -16.63 -34.40 11.28
C ASP A 482 -17.48 -33.29 11.90
N ALA A 483 -17.60 -32.15 11.20
CA ALA A 483 -18.45 -31.02 11.57
C ALA A 483 -18.96 -30.25 10.35
N VAL A 484 -20.11 -29.62 10.51
CA VAL A 484 -20.64 -28.61 9.56
C VAL A 484 -21.04 -27.41 10.41
N ASP A 485 -20.51 -26.24 10.11
CA ASP A 485 -20.84 -25.03 10.85
C ASP A 485 -22.11 -24.31 10.32
N ALA A 486 -22.46 -23.19 10.97
CA ALA A 486 -23.64 -22.39 10.60
C ALA A 486 -23.51 -21.75 9.21
N ASP A 487 -22.29 -21.53 8.72
CA ASP A 487 -21.98 -20.96 7.40
C ASP A 487 -21.93 -22.03 6.32
N GLY A 488 -22.28 -23.27 6.66
CA GLY A 488 -22.30 -24.40 5.71
C GLY A 488 -20.91 -24.97 5.39
N ILE A 489 -19.89 -24.67 6.17
CA ILE A 489 -18.55 -25.23 5.94
C ILE A 489 -18.46 -26.63 6.56
N ALA A 490 -18.36 -27.64 5.70
CA ALA A 490 -18.11 -29.01 6.07
C ALA A 490 -16.60 -29.20 6.31
N ARG A 491 -16.21 -29.80 7.45
CA ARG A 491 -14.84 -30.01 7.88
C ARG A 491 -14.55 -31.47 8.10
N TRP A 492 -13.36 -31.92 7.65
CA TRP A 492 -12.78 -33.24 7.91
C TRP A 492 -11.38 -33.11 8.46
N GLU A 493 -11.00 -34.01 9.35
CA GLU A 493 -9.63 -34.22 9.79
C GLU A 493 -9.10 -35.52 9.19
N VAL A 494 -8.26 -35.41 8.17
CA VAL A 494 -7.82 -36.55 7.37
C VAL A 494 -6.39 -36.91 7.71
N GLY A 495 -6.19 -38.06 8.35
CA GLY A 495 -4.86 -38.62 8.59
C GLY A 495 -4.26 -39.18 7.28
N LEU A 496 -3.07 -38.69 6.92
CA LEU A 496 -2.30 -39.11 5.76
C LEU A 496 -0.92 -39.60 6.20
N PRO A 497 -0.68 -40.94 6.22
CA PRO A 497 0.66 -41.48 6.39
C PRO A 497 1.54 -41.17 5.18
N PRO A 498 2.87 -41.31 5.27
CA PRO A 498 3.75 -41.17 4.10
C PRO A 498 3.30 -42.09 2.95
N GLY A 499 3.17 -41.53 1.73
CA GLY A 499 2.62 -42.24 0.57
C GLY A 499 1.13 -42.53 0.63
N GLY A 500 0.43 -42.04 1.66
CA GLY A 500 -1.00 -42.28 1.86
C GLY A 500 -1.89 -41.53 0.88
N ARG A 501 -3.04 -42.13 0.61
CA ARG A 501 -4.10 -41.53 -0.22
C ARG A 501 -5.44 -41.67 0.48
N ARG A 502 -6.29 -40.64 0.36
CA ARG A 502 -7.65 -40.63 0.89
C ARG A 502 -8.57 -39.97 -0.10
N THR A 503 -9.81 -40.44 -0.18
CA THR A 503 -10.87 -39.83 -0.96
C THR A 503 -12.01 -39.46 -0.02
N LEU A 504 -12.48 -38.23 -0.10
CA LEU A 504 -13.66 -37.74 0.60
C LEU A 504 -14.78 -37.56 -0.44
N THR A 505 -15.97 -37.97 -0.10
CA THR A 505 -17.16 -37.75 -0.94
C THR A 505 -18.19 -36.97 -0.14
N LEU A 506 -18.54 -35.78 -0.61
CA LEU A 506 -19.60 -34.92 -0.08
C LEU A 506 -20.77 -34.93 -1.02
N VAL A 507 -21.97 -35.26 -0.52
CA VAL A 507 -23.19 -35.25 -1.32
C VAL A 507 -24.27 -34.42 -0.64
N TYR A 508 -24.80 -33.44 -1.37
CA TYR A 508 -25.89 -32.62 -0.89
C TYR A 508 -26.91 -32.32 -2.00
N GLU A 509 -28.13 -32.07 -1.61
CA GLU A 509 -29.25 -31.74 -2.50
C GLU A 509 -29.69 -30.29 -2.30
N LEU A 510 -29.94 -29.63 -3.42
CA LEU A 510 -30.61 -28.32 -3.50
C LEU A 510 -32.02 -28.57 -4.04
N SER A 511 -33.05 -28.27 -3.28
CA SER A 511 -34.44 -28.40 -3.71
C SER A 511 -35.09 -27.04 -3.82
N ALA A 512 -35.51 -26.65 -5.02
CA ALA A 512 -36.12 -25.35 -5.27
C ALA A 512 -37.55 -25.51 -5.85
N SER A 513 -38.43 -24.59 -5.51
CA SER A 513 -39.74 -24.53 -6.12
C SER A 513 -39.64 -24.13 -7.60
N ALA A 514 -40.59 -24.57 -8.46
CA ALA A 514 -40.62 -24.24 -9.90
C ALA A 514 -40.63 -22.73 -10.23
N LYS A 515 -40.79 -21.87 -9.23
CA LYS A 515 -40.77 -20.40 -9.36
C LYS A 515 -39.38 -19.81 -9.20
N VAL A 516 -38.38 -20.58 -8.81
CA VAL A 516 -36.99 -20.15 -8.64
C VAL A 516 -36.22 -20.39 -9.93
N ALA A 517 -35.78 -19.34 -10.56
CA ALA A 517 -34.93 -19.44 -11.76
C ALA A 517 -33.44 -19.43 -11.34
N GLY A 518 -32.61 -20.21 -12.03
CA GLY A 518 -31.14 -20.19 -11.83
C GLY A 518 -30.58 -21.31 -10.95
N ILE A 519 -31.37 -22.30 -10.55
CA ILE A 519 -30.91 -23.52 -9.87
C ILE A 519 -30.95 -24.71 -10.84
#